data_41c9c414b0b855fa0c37108728bed9ac
#
_entry.id   41c9c414b0b855fa0c37108728bed9ac
#
_cell.length_a   1.000
_cell.length_b   1.000
_cell.length_c   1.000
_cell.angle_alpha   90.00
_cell.angle_beta   90.00
_cell.angle_gamma   90.00
#
_symmetry.space_group_name_H-M   'P 1'
#
loop_
_entity.id
_entity.type
_entity.pdbx_description
1 polymer ?
#
loop_
_entity_poly.entity_id
_entity_poly.type
_entity_poly.pdbx_seq_one_letter_code
_entity_poly.pdbx_strand_id
1 'polypeptide(L)'
;MGKVDTNKKLKENSLLKTAFEFFTTKGFSKTSITDIVSKAGVAKGTFYLYFKDKYDIRNKLISHKSSQLFKKAIADLGDKLDALPFEEKIIKVSDHIINQLNENQSLLTFISKNLSWGVFKTAITSPVSDDDVDFSSIYEKLLSEAPKGIKDPEIMLFMIIELVSSTCYSAILYKEPCSLEKLKPYLYNNIRMMIAQHEGNTK
;
A
#
# COMPACT_ATOMS: atom_id res chain seq x y z
N MET A 1 28.13 -4.97 6.34
CA MET A 1 27.58 -4.42 5.07
C MET A 1 28.71 -3.71 4.34
N GLY A 2 29.05 -4.14 3.12
CA GLY A 2 30.20 -3.58 2.39
C GLY A 2 29.87 -2.23 1.76
N LYS A 3 30.90 -1.37 1.60
CA LYS A 3 30.79 -0.03 0.95
C LYS A 3 30.14 -0.09 -0.46
N VAL A 4 30.26 -1.22 -1.14
CA VAL A 4 29.63 -1.48 -2.46
C VAL A 4 28.12 -1.64 -2.35
N ASP A 5 27.63 -2.36 -1.33
CA ASP A 5 26.20 -2.60 -1.11
C ASP A 5 25.49 -1.30 -0.73
N THR A 6 26.14 -0.47 0.10
CA THR A 6 25.61 0.86 0.47
C THR A 6 25.46 1.75 -0.76
N ASN A 7 26.44 1.81 -1.66
CA ASN A 7 26.37 2.60 -2.89
C ASN A 7 25.30 2.08 -3.86
N LYS A 8 25.08 0.77 -3.92
CA LYS A 8 24.03 0.16 -4.73
C LYS A 8 22.66 0.60 -4.25
N LYS A 9 22.41 0.48 -2.95
CA LYS A 9 21.15 0.88 -2.30
C LYS A 9 20.87 2.38 -2.44
N LEU A 10 21.88 3.24 -2.30
CA LEU A 10 21.76 4.67 -2.50
C LEU A 10 21.31 5.05 -3.92
N LYS A 11 21.84 4.38 -4.95
CA LYS A 11 21.46 4.60 -6.35
C LYS A 11 20.02 4.14 -6.62
N GLU A 12 19.64 2.98 -6.12
CA GLU A 12 18.27 2.45 -6.23
C GLU A 12 17.27 3.41 -5.57
N ASN A 13 17.54 3.84 -4.34
CA ASN A 13 16.69 4.80 -3.62
C ASN A 13 16.60 6.16 -4.32
N SER A 14 17.69 6.64 -4.92
CA SER A 14 17.68 7.87 -5.71
C SER A 14 16.77 7.75 -6.94
N LEU A 15 16.82 6.62 -7.64
CA LEU A 15 15.95 6.34 -8.78
C LEU A 15 14.49 6.24 -8.36
N LEU A 16 14.18 5.52 -7.28
CA LEU A 16 12.82 5.39 -6.73
C LEU A 16 12.26 6.75 -6.31
N LYS A 17 13.03 7.55 -5.56
CA LYS A 17 12.63 8.89 -5.12
C LYS A 17 12.32 9.81 -6.31
N THR A 18 13.21 9.82 -7.30
CA THR A 18 13.05 10.66 -8.49
C THR A 18 11.86 10.22 -9.35
N ALA A 19 11.68 8.91 -9.52
CA ALA A 19 10.56 8.36 -10.26
C ALA A 19 9.23 8.70 -9.57
N PHE A 20 9.13 8.57 -8.24
CA PHE A 20 7.94 8.94 -7.48
C PHE A 20 7.59 10.42 -7.68
N GLU A 21 8.56 11.32 -7.55
CA GLU A 21 8.36 12.75 -7.77
C GLU A 21 7.81 13.03 -9.17
N PHE A 22 8.42 12.47 -10.22
CA PHE A 22 7.94 12.69 -11.58
C PHE A 22 6.57 12.05 -11.84
N PHE A 23 6.32 10.86 -11.31
CA PHE A 23 5.02 10.21 -11.50
C PHE A 23 3.88 10.96 -10.83
N THR A 24 4.14 11.64 -9.71
CA THR A 24 3.15 12.42 -8.98
C THR A 24 2.99 13.86 -9.50
N THR A 25 4.02 14.44 -10.13
CA THR A 25 3.98 15.82 -10.64
C THR A 25 3.70 15.89 -12.15
N LYS A 26 4.48 15.16 -12.97
CA LYS A 26 4.35 15.11 -14.44
C LYS A 26 3.31 14.08 -14.92
N GLY A 27 3.06 13.07 -14.10
CA GLY A 27 2.28 11.90 -14.43
C GLY A 27 3.12 10.79 -15.08
N PHE A 28 2.67 9.55 -14.91
CA PHE A 28 3.38 8.36 -15.41
C PHE A 28 3.64 8.39 -16.91
N SER A 29 2.62 8.72 -17.72
CA SER A 29 2.74 8.69 -19.19
C SER A 29 3.78 9.70 -19.72
N LYS A 30 3.86 10.88 -19.12
CA LYS A 30 4.76 11.98 -19.54
C LYS A 30 6.18 11.87 -18.96
N THR A 31 6.46 10.87 -18.13
CA THR A 31 7.79 10.65 -17.54
C THR A 31 8.55 9.61 -18.35
N SER A 32 9.77 9.92 -18.77
CA SER A 32 10.67 8.99 -19.45
C SER A 32 11.73 8.44 -18.49
N ILE A 33 12.33 7.29 -18.85
CA ILE A 33 13.50 6.76 -18.11
C ILE A 33 14.66 7.77 -18.15
N THR A 34 14.83 8.48 -19.27
CA THR A 34 15.86 9.52 -19.42
C THR A 34 15.66 10.65 -18.43
N ASP A 35 14.42 11.12 -18.21
CA ASP A 35 14.12 12.13 -17.18
C ASP A 35 14.55 11.65 -15.80
N ILE A 36 14.19 10.39 -15.46
CA ILE A 36 14.47 9.80 -14.14
C ILE A 36 15.98 9.73 -13.89
N VAL A 37 16.75 9.14 -14.82
CA VAL A 37 18.18 8.94 -14.63
C VAL A 37 18.96 10.25 -14.63
N SER A 38 18.58 11.22 -15.47
CA SER A 38 19.20 12.54 -15.51
C SER A 38 19.06 13.27 -14.18
N LYS A 39 17.85 13.28 -13.60
CA LYS A 39 17.60 13.93 -12.31
C LYS A 39 18.20 13.15 -11.13
N ALA A 40 18.21 11.80 -11.21
CA ALA A 40 18.84 10.96 -10.19
C ALA A 40 20.36 10.99 -10.22
N GLY A 41 20.98 11.60 -11.24
CA GLY A 41 22.43 11.71 -11.39
C GLY A 41 23.10 10.36 -11.70
N VAL A 42 22.44 9.46 -12.41
CA VAL A 42 22.98 8.13 -12.75
C VAL A 42 22.95 7.89 -14.27
N ALA A 43 23.83 7.03 -14.75
CA ALA A 43 23.81 6.60 -16.15
C ALA A 43 22.57 5.74 -16.47
N LYS A 44 22.07 5.82 -17.71
CA LYS A 44 20.90 5.02 -18.17
C LYS A 44 21.11 3.50 -17.99
N GLY A 45 22.33 3.00 -18.19
CA GLY A 45 22.68 1.60 -17.90
C GLY A 45 22.51 1.22 -16.43
N THR A 46 22.73 2.17 -15.51
CA THR A 46 22.50 1.95 -14.06
C THR A 46 21.02 1.69 -13.75
N PHE A 47 20.09 2.35 -14.45
CA PHE A 47 18.67 2.07 -14.31
C PHE A 47 18.33 0.61 -14.56
N TYR A 48 18.85 0.05 -15.67
CA TYR A 48 18.56 -1.32 -16.07
C TYR A 48 19.22 -2.40 -15.21
N LEU A 49 20.13 -2.02 -14.30
CA LEU A 49 20.63 -2.93 -13.26
C LEU A 49 19.60 -3.19 -12.15
N TYR A 50 18.63 -2.27 -11.96
CA TYR A 50 17.63 -2.33 -10.89
C TYR A 50 16.21 -2.59 -11.38
N PHE A 51 15.87 -2.08 -12.55
CA PHE A 51 14.51 -2.08 -13.09
C PHE A 51 14.51 -2.48 -14.58
N LYS A 52 13.58 -3.37 -14.94
CA LYS A 52 13.42 -3.80 -16.35
C LYS A 52 12.95 -2.65 -17.23
N ASP A 53 12.00 -1.86 -16.74
CA ASP A 53 11.38 -0.77 -17.49
C ASP A 53 10.70 0.22 -16.53
N LYS A 54 9.96 1.17 -17.11
CA LYS A 54 9.21 2.19 -16.36
C LYS A 54 8.05 1.61 -15.56
N TYR A 55 7.47 0.49 -15.98
CA TYR A 55 6.40 -0.19 -15.26
C TYR A 55 6.93 -0.93 -14.04
N ASP A 56 8.11 -1.52 -14.15
CA ASP A 56 8.76 -2.23 -13.05
C ASP A 56 9.09 -1.28 -11.88
N ILE A 57 9.74 -0.13 -12.15
CA ILE A 57 9.99 0.87 -11.09
C ILE A 57 8.69 1.43 -10.50
N ARG A 58 7.63 1.63 -11.30
CA ARG A 58 6.33 2.04 -10.81
C ARG A 58 5.74 1.00 -9.86
N ASN A 59 5.75 -0.27 -10.24
CA ASN A 59 5.17 -1.36 -9.43
C ASN A 59 5.94 -1.53 -8.11
N LYS A 60 7.28 -1.44 -8.14
CA LYS A 60 8.11 -1.42 -6.93
C LYS A 60 7.79 -0.22 -6.03
N LEU A 61 7.57 0.96 -6.62
CA LEU A 61 7.16 2.16 -5.86
C LEU A 61 5.79 1.98 -5.19
N ILE A 62 4.81 1.40 -5.89
CA ILE A 62 3.48 1.15 -5.32
C ILE A 62 3.61 0.18 -4.15
N SER A 63 4.31 -0.94 -4.35
CA SER A 63 4.58 -1.92 -3.30
C SER A 63 5.23 -1.28 -2.07
N HIS A 64 6.32 -0.54 -2.28
CA HIS A 64 7.06 0.14 -1.20
C HIS A 64 6.20 1.18 -0.47
N LYS A 65 5.48 2.03 -1.19
CA LYS A 65 4.61 3.05 -0.59
C LYS A 65 3.42 2.45 0.15
N SER A 66 2.82 1.39 -0.38
CA SER A 66 1.76 0.65 0.31
C SER A 66 2.27 0.03 1.61
N SER A 67 3.43 -0.63 1.57
CA SER A 67 4.07 -1.18 2.78
C SER A 67 4.35 -0.11 3.82
N GLN A 68 4.83 1.07 3.42
CA GLN A 68 5.06 2.20 4.32
C GLN A 68 3.78 2.68 5.02
N LEU A 69 2.64 2.74 4.30
CA LEU A 69 1.35 3.12 4.87
C LEU A 69 0.90 2.15 5.97
N PHE A 70 0.98 0.85 5.69
CA PHE A 70 0.63 -0.20 6.65
C PHE A 70 1.57 -0.20 7.86
N LYS A 71 2.89 -0.14 7.61
CA LYS A 71 3.91 -0.05 8.67
C LYS A 71 3.62 1.09 9.63
N LYS A 72 3.37 2.27 9.06
CA LYS A 72 3.06 3.46 9.86
C LYS A 72 1.76 3.26 10.65
N ALA A 73 0.71 2.70 10.03
CA ALA A 73 -0.54 2.42 10.73
C ALA A 73 -0.34 1.47 11.93
N ILE A 74 0.40 0.37 11.75
CA ILE A 74 0.69 -0.59 12.82
C ILE A 74 1.55 0.06 13.92
N ALA A 75 2.58 0.82 13.55
CA ALA A 75 3.46 1.48 14.51
C ALA A 75 2.73 2.55 15.35
N ASP A 76 1.90 3.37 14.70
CA ASP A 76 1.18 4.46 15.37
C ASP A 76 0.03 3.93 16.26
N LEU A 77 -0.58 2.80 15.89
CA LEU A 77 -1.64 2.16 16.67
C LEU A 77 -1.07 1.30 17.83
N GLY A 78 0.12 0.70 17.63
CA GLY A 78 0.86 -0.03 18.64
C GLY A 78 0.04 -1.08 19.39
N ASP A 79 0.31 -1.25 20.67
CA ASP A 79 -0.34 -2.26 21.55
C ASP A 79 -1.86 -2.09 21.65
N LYS A 80 -2.40 -0.94 21.25
CA LYS A 80 -3.87 -0.72 21.25
C LYS A 80 -4.57 -1.65 20.26
N LEU A 81 -3.88 -2.12 19.23
CA LEU A 81 -4.43 -3.10 18.29
C LEU A 81 -4.60 -4.47 18.92
N ASP A 82 -3.64 -4.90 19.75
CA ASP A 82 -3.62 -6.28 20.27
C ASP A 82 -4.86 -6.61 21.12
N ALA A 83 -5.43 -5.60 21.79
CA ALA A 83 -6.63 -5.74 22.63
C ALA A 83 -7.96 -5.74 21.85
N LEU A 84 -7.96 -5.44 20.54
CA LEU A 84 -9.18 -5.30 19.75
C LEU A 84 -9.62 -6.63 19.14
N PRO A 85 -10.94 -6.84 18.93
CA PRO A 85 -11.45 -7.88 18.05
C PRO A 85 -10.89 -7.74 16.63
N PHE A 86 -10.82 -8.84 15.90
CA PHE A 86 -10.23 -8.89 14.56
C PHE A 86 -10.84 -7.84 13.60
N GLU A 87 -12.17 -7.74 13.55
CA GLU A 87 -12.85 -6.76 12.70
C GLU A 87 -12.48 -5.31 13.05
N GLU A 88 -12.35 -5.00 14.35
CA GLU A 88 -11.96 -3.66 14.79
C GLU A 88 -10.49 -3.36 14.47
N LYS A 89 -9.61 -4.36 14.49
CA LYS A 89 -8.23 -4.22 14.01
C LYS A 89 -8.20 -3.81 12.54
N ILE A 90 -8.93 -4.53 11.69
CA ILE A 90 -9.04 -4.24 10.26
C ILE A 90 -9.55 -2.81 10.04
N ILE A 91 -10.61 -2.42 10.76
CA ILE A 91 -11.21 -1.08 10.65
C ILE A 91 -10.23 -0.01 11.11
N LYS A 92 -9.54 -0.18 12.24
CA LYS A 92 -8.58 0.81 12.77
C LYS A 92 -7.39 1.00 11.86
N VAL A 93 -6.84 -0.08 11.32
CA VAL A 93 -5.75 -0.02 10.33
C VAL A 93 -6.23 0.68 9.05
N SER A 94 -7.42 0.32 8.55
CA SER A 94 -8.02 0.96 7.38
C SER A 94 -8.25 2.46 7.62
N ASP A 95 -8.82 2.84 8.76
CA ASP A 95 -9.05 4.26 9.11
C ASP A 95 -7.74 5.05 9.15
N HIS A 96 -6.71 4.49 9.76
CA HIS A 96 -5.39 5.13 9.83
C HIS A 96 -4.79 5.34 8.43
N ILE A 97 -4.87 4.33 7.55
CA ILE A 97 -4.40 4.43 6.16
C ILE A 97 -5.21 5.47 5.38
N ILE A 98 -6.53 5.48 5.53
CA ILE A 98 -7.43 6.46 4.90
C ILE A 98 -7.04 7.89 5.31
N ASN A 99 -6.78 8.12 6.60
CA ASN A 99 -6.36 9.43 7.10
C ASN A 99 -5.00 9.85 6.52
N GLN A 100 -4.01 8.95 6.48
CA GLN A 100 -2.72 9.22 5.83
C GLN A 100 -2.88 9.61 4.34
N LEU A 101 -3.76 8.91 3.63
CA LEU A 101 -4.03 9.19 2.21
C LEU A 101 -4.82 10.48 2.01
N ASN A 102 -5.71 10.83 2.94
CA ASN A 102 -6.43 12.12 2.93
C ASN A 102 -5.46 13.30 3.13
N GLU A 103 -4.45 13.15 3.98
CA GLU A 103 -3.38 14.14 4.17
C GLU A 103 -2.43 14.23 2.98
N ASN A 104 -2.28 13.14 2.21
CA ASN A 104 -1.36 13.08 1.07
C ASN A 104 -2.07 12.63 -0.22
N GLN A 105 -2.79 13.56 -0.84
CA GLN A 105 -3.58 13.29 -2.05
C GLN A 105 -2.72 12.90 -3.27
N SER A 106 -1.46 13.33 -3.34
CA SER A 106 -0.53 12.90 -4.39
C SER A 106 -0.22 11.41 -4.26
N LEU A 107 0.00 10.93 -3.04
CA LEU A 107 0.20 9.51 -2.74
C LEU A 107 -1.08 8.72 -3.02
N LEU A 108 -2.25 9.22 -2.61
CA LEU A 108 -3.55 8.61 -2.90
C LEU A 108 -3.72 8.42 -4.41
N THR A 109 -3.53 9.48 -5.20
CA THR A 109 -3.69 9.44 -6.66
C THR A 109 -2.71 8.45 -7.30
N PHE A 110 -1.47 8.40 -6.81
CA PHE A 110 -0.45 7.49 -7.32
C PHE A 110 -0.81 6.02 -7.03
N ILE A 111 -1.21 5.71 -5.80
CA ILE A 111 -1.53 4.33 -5.40
C ILE A 111 -2.84 3.89 -6.05
N SER A 112 -3.93 4.64 -5.89
CA SER A 112 -5.27 4.21 -6.31
C SER A 112 -5.42 3.97 -7.81
N LYS A 113 -4.69 4.71 -8.64
CA LYS A 113 -4.72 4.51 -10.11
C LYS A 113 -3.89 3.31 -10.58
N ASN A 114 -3.02 2.79 -9.74
CA ASN A 114 -1.99 1.84 -10.16
C ASN A 114 -1.96 0.58 -9.28
N LEU A 115 -2.62 0.59 -8.13
CA LEU A 115 -2.70 -0.57 -7.26
C LEU A 115 -3.63 -1.60 -7.91
N SER A 116 -3.07 -2.74 -8.25
CA SER A 116 -3.82 -3.94 -8.58
C SER A 116 -3.55 -5.00 -7.51
N TRP A 117 -4.45 -5.97 -7.39
CA TRP A 117 -4.24 -7.10 -6.48
C TRP A 117 -2.88 -7.78 -6.69
N GLY A 118 -2.44 -7.93 -7.94
CA GLY A 118 -1.13 -8.52 -8.25
C GLY A 118 0.04 -7.71 -7.70
N VAL A 119 -0.03 -6.36 -7.75
CA VAL A 119 0.99 -5.50 -7.15
C VAL A 119 0.94 -5.56 -5.64
N PHE A 120 -0.26 -5.57 -5.05
CA PHE A 120 -0.45 -5.73 -3.61
C PHE A 120 0.07 -7.08 -3.12
N LYS A 121 -0.29 -8.17 -3.81
CA LYS A 121 0.20 -9.52 -3.51
C LYS A 121 1.73 -9.60 -3.60
N THR A 122 2.33 -8.97 -4.60
CA THR A 122 3.79 -8.88 -4.73
C THR A 122 4.39 -8.12 -3.53
N ALA A 123 3.74 -7.06 -3.04
CA ALA A 123 4.19 -6.35 -1.83
C ALA A 123 4.19 -7.25 -0.60
N ILE A 124 3.19 -8.14 -0.49
CA ILE A 124 3.07 -9.10 0.62
C ILE A 124 4.11 -10.24 0.53
N THR A 125 4.40 -10.72 -0.67
CA THR A 125 5.18 -11.96 -0.87
C THR A 125 6.63 -11.74 -1.28
N SER A 126 7.02 -10.51 -1.67
CA SER A 126 8.40 -10.24 -2.06
C SER A 126 9.29 -10.03 -0.84
N PRO A 127 10.44 -10.71 -0.78
CA PRO A 127 11.44 -10.40 0.22
C PRO A 127 11.88 -8.96 0.02
N VAL A 128 11.67 -8.17 1.04
CA VAL A 128 11.94 -6.73 1.04
C VAL A 128 13.42 -6.50 1.34
N SER A 129 13.99 -5.43 0.79
CA SER A 129 15.33 -4.99 1.15
C SER A 129 15.43 -4.72 2.66
N ASP A 130 16.61 -4.93 3.26
CA ASP A 130 16.90 -4.93 4.71
C ASP A 130 16.34 -3.79 5.58
N ASP A 131 15.80 -2.72 4.99
CA ASP A 131 15.19 -1.57 5.71
C ASP A 131 13.65 -1.56 5.67
N ASP A 132 13.02 -2.43 4.91
CA ASP A 132 11.56 -2.49 4.83
C ASP A 132 11.05 -3.58 5.77
N VAL A 133 10.02 -3.27 6.54
CA VAL A 133 9.32 -4.27 7.33
C VAL A 133 8.80 -5.34 6.38
N ASP A 134 9.05 -6.56 6.76
CA ASP A 134 8.46 -7.74 6.16
C ASP A 134 6.92 -7.63 6.24
N PHE A 135 6.34 -7.09 5.17
CA PHE A 135 4.90 -6.95 5.08
C PHE A 135 4.22 -8.33 5.09
N SER A 136 4.93 -9.39 4.70
CA SER A 136 4.41 -10.76 4.79
C SER A 136 4.21 -11.17 6.24
N SER A 137 5.12 -10.80 7.15
CA SER A 137 4.96 -11.09 8.57
C SER A 137 3.77 -10.35 9.20
N ILE A 138 3.52 -9.11 8.80
CA ILE A 138 2.33 -8.35 9.24
C ILE A 138 1.06 -9.03 8.74
N TYR A 139 1.04 -9.42 7.47
CA TYR A 139 -0.09 -10.09 6.85
C TYR A 139 -0.34 -11.47 7.48
N GLU A 140 0.71 -12.28 7.68
CA GLU A 140 0.63 -13.58 8.35
C GLU A 140 0.17 -13.44 9.80
N LYS A 141 0.69 -12.45 10.55
CA LYS A 141 0.22 -12.14 11.90
C LYS A 141 -1.27 -11.81 11.89
N LEU A 142 -1.70 -10.91 11.00
CA LEU A 142 -3.11 -10.52 10.89
C LEU A 142 -4.01 -11.72 10.59
N LEU A 143 -3.60 -12.59 9.65
CA LEU A 143 -4.36 -13.80 9.33
C LEU A 143 -4.36 -14.82 10.47
N SER A 144 -3.26 -14.95 11.22
CA SER A 144 -3.19 -15.86 12.38
C SER A 144 -4.12 -15.44 13.52
N GLU A 145 -4.45 -14.16 13.61
CA GLU A 145 -5.39 -13.59 14.59
C GLU A 145 -6.85 -13.63 14.11
N ALA A 146 -7.07 -14.01 12.85
CA ALA A 146 -8.42 -14.16 12.31
C ALA A 146 -9.21 -15.24 13.07
N PRO A 147 -10.53 -15.05 13.26
CA PRO A 147 -11.39 -16.04 13.88
C PRO A 147 -11.24 -17.40 13.22
N LYS A 148 -11.22 -18.48 14.04
CA LYS A 148 -11.17 -19.84 13.52
C LYS A 148 -12.38 -20.10 12.61
N GLY A 149 -12.11 -20.46 11.36
CA GLY A 149 -13.17 -20.74 10.38
C GLY A 149 -13.43 -19.64 9.36
N ILE A 150 -12.65 -18.56 9.34
CA ILE A 150 -12.70 -17.62 8.21
C ILE A 150 -12.41 -18.37 6.92
N LYS A 151 -13.36 -18.28 5.99
CA LYS A 151 -13.27 -18.85 4.64
C LYS A 151 -12.65 -17.82 3.71
N ASP A 152 -11.76 -18.28 2.83
CA ASP A 152 -11.18 -17.47 1.76
C ASP A 152 -10.66 -16.08 2.22
N PRO A 153 -9.77 -16.01 3.23
CA PRO A 153 -9.33 -14.73 3.81
C PRO A 153 -8.63 -13.82 2.79
N GLU A 154 -8.01 -14.39 1.76
CA GLU A 154 -7.40 -13.63 0.67
C GLU A 154 -8.48 -12.90 -0.16
N ILE A 155 -9.60 -13.54 -0.44
CA ILE A 155 -10.74 -12.92 -1.17
C ILE A 155 -11.37 -11.83 -0.30
N MET A 156 -11.58 -12.10 0.98
CA MET A 156 -12.11 -11.11 1.93
C MET A 156 -11.25 -9.84 1.97
N LEU A 157 -9.94 -9.98 2.14
CA LEU A 157 -9.04 -8.84 2.18
C LEU A 157 -8.97 -8.11 0.84
N PHE A 158 -8.96 -8.83 -0.28
CA PHE A 158 -9.07 -8.22 -1.60
C PHE A 158 -10.30 -7.33 -1.71
N MET A 159 -11.49 -7.84 -1.35
CA MET A 159 -12.73 -7.07 -1.42
C MET A 159 -12.70 -5.84 -0.50
N ILE A 160 -12.14 -5.96 0.71
CA ILE A 160 -12.01 -4.83 1.64
C ILE A 160 -11.08 -3.76 1.05
N ILE A 161 -9.93 -4.15 0.50
CA ILE A 161 -8.97 -3.21 -0.11
C ILE A 161 -9.59 -2.49 -1.31
N GLU A 162 -10.28 -3.21 -2.20
CA GLU A 162 -10.93 -2.60 -3.36
C GLU A 162 -12.07 -1.66 -2.93
N LEU A 163 -12.87 -2.05 -1.96
CA LEU A 163 -13.91 -1.19 -1.40
C LEU A 163 -13.32 0.10 -0.83
N VAL A 164 -12.32 -0.01 0.04
CA VAL A 164 -11.67 1.14 0.69
C VAL A 164 -11.01 2.04 -0.35
N SER A 165 -10.19 1.48 -1.23
CA SER A 165 -9.41 2.27 -2.19
C SER A 165 -10.30 3.01 -3.19
N SER A 166 -11.33 2.36 -3.72
CA SER A 166 -12.23 2.97 -4.71
C SER A 166 -13.13 4.04 -4.11
N THR A 167 -13.79 3.74 -2.98
CA THR A 167 -14.75 4.66 -2.37
C THR A 167 -14.06 5.87 -1.73
N CYS A 168 -12.93 5.66 -1.05
CA CYS A 168 -12.18 6.76 -0.44
C CYS A 168 -11.51 7.66 -1.48
N TYR A 169 -11.06 7.12 -2.62
CA TYR A 169 -10.53 7.93 -3.72
C TYR A 169 -11.52 9.01 -4.16
N SER A 170 -12.78 8.61 -4.43
CA SER A 170 -13.82 9.53 -4.85
C SER A 170 -14.21 10.53 -3.76
N ALA A 171 -14.36 10.06 -2.53
CA ALA A 171 -14.74 10.91 -1.40
C ALA A 171 -13.65 11.93 -1.02
N ILE A 172 -12.36 11.55 -1.11
CA ILE A 172 -11.24 12.44 -0.77
C ILE A 172 -11.00 13.49 -1.86
N LEU A 173 -10.92 13.07 -3.13
CA LEU A 173 -10.54 13.97 -4.21
C LEU A 173 -11.69 14.80 -4.75
N TYR A 174 -12.89 14.23 -4.82
CA TYR A 174 -14.04 14.87 -5.46
C TYR A 174 -15.17 15.20 -4.50
N LYS A 175 -15.13 14.69 -3.25
CA LYS A 175 -16.21 14.77 -2.26
C LYS A 175 -17.52 14.16 -2.77
N GLU A 176 -17.41 13.18 -3.64
CA GLU A 176 -18.55 12.50 -4.28
C GLU A 176 -18.60 11.02 -3.87
N PRO A 177 -19.82 10.48 -3.68
CA PRO A 177 -21.13 11.16 -3.60
C PRO A 177 -21.34 11.92 -2.28
N CYS A 178 -20.35 11.90 -1.38
CA CYS A 178 -20.38 12.59 -0.08
C CYS A 178 -18.94 12.82 0.45
N SER A 179 -18.83 13.59 1.55
CA SER A 179 -17.55 13.77 2.23
C SER A 179 -17.04 12.47 2.85
N LEU A 180 -15.73 12.41 3.10
CA LEU A 180 -15.08 11.26 3.73
C LEU A 180 -15.68 10.94 5.11
N GLU A 181 -15.97 11.96 5.91
CA GLU A 181 -16.55 11.82 7.24
C GLU A 181 -17.93 11.15 7.19
N LYS A 182 -18.74 11.51 6.20
CA LYS A 182 -20.05 10.90 5.97
C LYS A 182 -19.91 9.47 5.44
N LEU A 183 -18.90 9.18 4.63
CA LEU A 183 -18.65 7.85 4.06
C LEU A 183 -18.20 6.84 5.10
N LYS A 184 -17.28 7.22 6.01
CA LYS A 184 -16.61 6.32 6.96
C LYS A 184 -17.55 5.39 7.74
N PRO A 185 -18.66 5.83 8.33
CA PRO A 185 -19.57 4.92 9.05
C PRO A 185 -20.13 3.80 8.18
N TYR A 186 -20.51 4.12 6.94
CA TYR A 186 -21.00 3.12 5.99
C TYR A 186 -19.90 2.14 5.56
N LEU A 187 -18.70 2.66 5.31
CA LEU A 187 -17.54 1.86 4.94
C LEU A 187 -17.20 0.84 6.03
N TYR A 188 -17.10 1.29 7.29
CA TYR A 188 -16.77 0.41 8.41
C TYR A 188 -17.84 -0.65 8.68
N ASN A 189 -19.11 -0.28 8.54
CA ASN A 189 -20.19 -1.27 8.63
C ASN A 189 -20.09 -2.33 7.53
N ASN A 190 -19.79 -1.94 6.29
CA ASN A 190 -19.59 -2.89 5.19
C ASN A 190 -18.38 -3.80 5.43
N ILE A 191 -17.28 -3.28 5.99
CA ILE A 191 -16.12 -4.11 6.37
C ILE A 191 -16.54 -5.18 7.39
N ARG A 192 -17.30 -4.81 8.46
CA ARG A 192 -17.82 -5.80 9.43
C ARG A 192 -18.70 -6.83 8.78
N MET A 193 -19.60 -6.43 7.89
CA MET A 193 -20.47 -7.37 7.16
C MET A 193 -19.69 -8.34 6.28
N MET A 194 -18.66 -7.86 5.58
CA MET A 194 -17.78 -8.71 4.77
C MET A 194 -17.05 -9.74 5.64
N ILE A 195 -16.49 -9.33 6.78
CA ILE A 195 -15.81 -10.24 7.70
C ILE A 195 -16.81 -11.29 8.23
N ALA A 196 -17.97 -10.86 8.71
CA ALA A 196 -19.00 -11.75 9.21
C ALA A 196 -19.52 -12.76 8.14
N GLN A 197 -19.57 -12.37 6.86
CA GLN A 197 -19.92 -13.27 5.76
C GLN A 197 -18.88 -14.37 5.55
N HIS A 198 -17.60 -14.06 5.82
CA HIS A 198 -16.50 -15.02 5.71
C HIS A 198 -16.29 -15.83 6.99
N GLU A 199 -16.80 -15.38 8.13
CA GLU A 199 -16.93 -16.20 9.32
C GLU A 199 -18.00 -17.26 9.02
N GLY A 200 -17.59 -18.49 8.78
CA GLY A 200 -18.56 -19.55 8.48
C GLY A 200 -19.66 -19.57 9.54
N ASN A 201 -20.92 -19.59 9.12
CA ASN A 201 -22.05 -19.83 10.00
C ASN A 201 -21.77 -21.11 10.82
N THR A 202 -21.28 -20.93 12.03
CA THR A 202 -21.32 -21.97 13.06
C THR A 202 -22.79 -22.07 13.46
N LYS A 203 -23.56 -22.88 12.69
CA LYS A 203 -24.82 -23.41 13.16
C LYS A 203 -24.53 -24.55 14.11
#